data_6c9b6ae5ea0003c3ca05ff791b0e88a7
#
_entry.id   6c9b6ae5ea0003c3ca05ff791b0e88a7
#
_cell.length_a   1.000
_cell.length_b   1.000
_cell.length_c   1.000
_cell.angle_alpha   90.00
_cell.angle_beta   90.00
_cell.angle_gamma   90.00
#
_symmetry.space_group_name_H-M   'P 1'
#
loop_
_entity.id
_entity.type
_entity.pdbx_description
1 polymer ?
#
loop_
_entity_poly.entity_id
_entity_poly.type
_entity_poly.pdbx_seq_one_letter_code
_entity_poly.pdbx_strand_id
1 'polypeptide(L)'
;MKTLNKILEGKGIAIIRGYHTEDAVKIARALKKGGVTLLEVTLNSPDALRTIRELSNESGMTVGAGTVLDGAAAQGAIEAGAKFILSPTLKVETIRTAKRYGVVSIPGAYTPSEILTAFEEGADIIKVFPATALGPSFIKDMQGPLPQVRLLPTGGVTVENAATFLEAGAVGVGLGSSLVHKTECVDDAFLDEIEMKAKRFRELAMMRGVRT
;
A
#
# COMPACT_ATOMS: atom_id res chain seq x y z
N MET A 1 4.70 -5.54 14.96
CA MET A 1 4.45 -4.17 15.46
C MET A 1 5.23 -3.09 14.72
N LYS A 2 6.55 -3.21 14.51
CA LYS A 2 7.37 -2.15 13.85
C LYS A 2 6.89 -1.76 12.44
N THR A 3 6.52 -2.73 11.58
CA THR A 3 6.04 -2.45 10.22
C THR A 3 4.67 -1.78 10.21
N LEU A 4 3.74 -2.25 11.04
CA LEU A 4 2.42 -1.64 11.17
C LEU A 4 2.53 -0.16 11.58
N ASN A 5 3.34 0.17 12.59
CA ASN A 5 3.55 1.55 13.00
C ASN A 5 4.11 2.42 11.86
N LYS A 6 5.09 1.90 11.09
CA LYS A 6 5.59 2.63 9.91
C LYS A 6 4.49 2.92 8.89
N ILE A 7 3.54 2.00 8.67
CA ILE A 7 2.42 2.22 7.75
C ILE A 7 1.49 3.31 8.30
N LEU A 8 1.15 3.25 9.59
CA LEU A 8 0.28 4.24 10.23
C LEU A 8 0.92 5.65 10.27
N GLU A 9 2.23 5.75 10.49
CA GLU A 9 2.99 7.00 10.48
C GLU A 9 3.20 7.53 9.05
N GLY A 10 3.49 6.63 8.11
CA GLY A 10 3.75 6.96 6.71
C GLY A 10 2.52 7.41 5.94
N LYS A 11 1.33 6.93 6.31
CA LYS A 11 0.01 7.25 5.74
C LYS A 11 -0.14 6.98 4.24
N GLY A 12 0.87 6.45 3.57
CA GLY A 12 0.80 6.15 2.14
C GLY A 12 1.71 5.02 1.73
N ILE A 13 1.18 4.13 0.89
CA ILE A 13 1.92 3.04 0.25
C ILE A 13 1.96 3.34 -1.24
N ALA A 14 3.16 3.50 -1.81
CA ALA A 14 3.35 3.64 -3.24
C ALA A 14 3.35 2.28 -3.92
N ILE A 15 2.57 2.14 -4.98
CA ILE A 15 2.40 0.88 -5.72
C ILE A 15 3.23 0.92 -6.99
N ILE A 16 4.21 0.02 -7.09
CA ILE A 16 5.05 -0.19 -8.27
C ILE A 16 4.50 -1.41 -9.03
N ARG A 17 3.98 -1.18 -10.23
CA ARG A 17 3.34 -2.21 -11.03
C ARG A 17 3.81 -2.21 -12.47
N GLY A 18 4.15 -3.40 -12.99
CA GLY A 18 4.44 -3.62 -14.40
C GLY A 18 5.83 -3.17 -14.85
N TYR A 19 6.76 -2.93 -13.92
CA TYR A 19 8.15 -2.61 -14.19
C TYR A 19 9.07 -3.80 -13.96
N HIS A 20 10.13 -3.91 -14.75
CA HIS A 20 11.27 -4.79 -14.48
C HIS A 20 12.05 -4.31 -13.27
N THR A 21 12.84 -5.19 -12.68
CA THR A 21 13.54 -4.94 -11.42
C THR A 21 14.41 -3.68 -11.45
N GLU A 22 15.18 -3.49 -12.53
CA GLU A 22 16.11 -2.37 -12.67
C GLU A 22 15.39 -1.01 -12.62
N ASP A 23 14.25 -0.90 -13.31
CA ASP A 23 13.44 0.32 -13.31
C ASP A 23 12.64 0.49 -12.02
N ALA A 24 12.11 -0.61 -11.46
CA ALA A 24 11.46 -0.58 -10.16
C ALA A 24 12.38 -0.06 -9.04
N VAL A 25 13.67 -0.42 -9.09
CA VAL A 25 14.69 0.08 -8.13
C VAL A 25 14.94 1.57 -8.32
N LYS A 26 15.05 2.08 -9.56
CA LYS A 26 15.18 3.53 -9.82
C LYS A 26 13.97 4.30 -9.28
N ILE A 27 12.75 3.82 -9.61
CA ILE A 27 11.47 4.39 -9.14
C ILE A 27 11.42 4.41 -7.60
N ALA A 28 11.77 3.30 -6.96
CA ALA A 28 11.78 3.19 -5.50
C ALA A 28 12.73 4.21 -4.85
N ARG A 29 13.90 4.44 -5.45
CA ARG A 29 14.85 5.44 -4.98
C ARG A 29 14.31 6.88 -5.15
N ALA A 30 13.62 7.19 -6.25
CA ALA A 30 12.96 8.47 -6.46
C ALA A 30 11.83 8.69 -5.42
N LEU A 31 10.99 7.70 -5.19
CA LEU A 31 9.96 7.73 -4.14
C LEU A 31 10.57 8.00 -2.76
N LYS A 32 11.66 7.31 -2.42
CA LYS A 32 12.37 7.50 -1.16
C LYS A 32 12.94 8.92 -1.01
N LYS A 33 13.54 9.49 -2.06
CA LYS A 33 14.02 10.88 -2.08
C LYS A 33 12.86 11.86 -1.80
N GLY A 34 11.67 11.59 -2.34
CA GLY A 34 10.45 12.34 -2.06
C GLY A 34 9.81 12.04 -0.69
N GLY A 35 10.43 11.16 0.13
CA GLY A 35 9.97 10.84 1.49
C GLY A 35 8.93 9.72 1.59
N VAL A 36 8.59 9.04 0.48
CA VAL A 36 7.71 7.85 0.48
C VAL A 36 8.58 6.60 0.53
N THR A 37 8.53 5.89 1.66
CA THR A 37 9.41 4.75 1.96
C THR A 37 8.68 3.41 2.11
N LEU A 38 7.34 3.43 2.00
CA LEU A 38 6.48 2.26 2.04
C LEU A 38 6.10 1.90 0.60
N LEU A 39 6.57 0.75 0.13
CA LEU A 39 6.49 0.36 -1.28
C LEU A 39 5.78 -0.98 -1.42
N GLU A 40 4.77 -1.05 -2.28
CA GLU A 40 4.11 -2.29 -2.71
C GLU A 40 4.65 -2.67 -4.10
N VAL A 41 5.28 -3.84 -4.23
CA VAL A 41 5.58 -4.45 -5.52
C VAL A 41 4.49 -5.47 -5.84
N THR A 42 3.81 -5.30 -6.98
CA THR A 42 2.70 -6.21 -7.32
C THR A 42 3.21 -7.49 -7.99
N LEU A 43 2.73 -8.67 -7.54
CA LEU A 43 3.21 -9.97 -8.01
C LEU A 43 2.90 -10.26 -9.49
N ASN A 44 2.01 -9.50 -10.11
CA ASN A 44 1.76 -9.55 -11.55
C ASN A 44 2.72 -8.65 -12.37
N SER A 45 3.79 -8.14 -11.75
CA SER A 45 4.88 -7.44 -12.44
C SER A 45 5.97 -8.43 -12.87
N PRO A 46 6.77 -8.12 -13.91
CA PRO A 46 7.93 -8.92 -14.26
C PRO A 46 8.89 -9.04 -13.07
N ASP A 47 9.46 -10.23 -12.84
CA ASP A 47 10.47 -10.51 -11.83
C ASP A 47 10.13 -10.00 -10.41
N ALA A 48 8.85 -9.96 -10.04
CA ALA A 48 8.36 -9.32 -8.81
C ALA A 48 9.08 -9.81 -7.54
N LEU A 49 9.32 -11.11 -7.39
CA LEU A 49 10.03 -11.66 -6.22
C LEU A 49 11.49 -11.22 -6.17
N ARG A 50 12.16 -11.12 -7.32
CA ARG A 50 13.51 -10.54 -7.42
C ARG A 50 13.50 -9.09 -7.00
N THR A 51 12.55 -8.31 -7.52
CA THR A 51 12.37 -6.89 -7.17
C THR A 51 12.15 -6.70 -5.67
N ILE A 52 11.27 -7.51 -5.05
CA ILE A 52 11.03 -7.47 -3.60
C ILE A 52 12.34 -7.75 -2.84
N ARG A 53 13.11 -8.75 -3.25
CA ARG A 53 14.37 -9.12 -2.60
C ARG A 53 15.40 -7.99 -2.69
N GLU A 54 15.59 -7.41 -3.85
CA GLU A 54 16.52 -6.29 -4.05
C GLU A 54 16.13 -5.07 -3.23
N LEU A 55 14.86 -4.65 -3.30
CA LEU A 55 14.37 -3.50 -2.55
C LEU A 55 14.35 -3.72 -1.02
N SER A 56 14.16 -4.96 -0.56
CA SER A 56 14.18 -5.28 0.87
C SER A 56 15.56 -5.11 1.50
N ASN A 57 16.62 -5.13 0.70
CA ASN A 57 18.00 -4.88 1.11
C ASN A 57 18.37 -3.38 1.08
N GLU A 58 17.55 -2.54 0.47
CA GLU A 58 17.76 -1.09 0.43
C GLU A 58 17.42 -0.47 1.81
N SER A 59 18.41 0.20 2.40
CA SER A 59 18.23 0.85 3.69
C SER A 59 17.12 1.92 3.66
N GLY A 60 16.33 2.02 4.72
CA GLY A 60 15.30 3.05 4.86
C GLY A 60 14.02 2.81 4.05
N MET A 61 13.88 1.69 3.36
CA MET A 61 12.64 1.28 2.71
C MET A 61 11.93 0.17 3.51
N THR A 62 10.62 0.07 3.33
CA THR A 62 9.80 -1.03 3.84
C THR A 62 8.95 -1.54 2.69
N VAL A 63 9.25 -2.75 2.23
CA VAL A 63 8.68 -3.33 1.01
C VAL A 63 7.64 -4.37 1.37
N GLY A 64 6.52 -4.36 0.66
CA GLY A 64 5.49 -5.39 0.70
C GLY A 64 5.17 -5.92 -0.68
N ALA A 65 4.42 -7.00 -0.70
CA ALA A 65 3.89 -7.59 -1.93
C ALA A 65 2.41 -7.25 -2.09
N GLY A 66 2.02 -6.87 -3.30
CA GLY A 66 0.63 -6.65 -3.69
C GLY A 66 0.14 -7.63 -4.75
N THR A 67 -1.16 -7.62 -4.99
CA THR A 67 -1.81 -8.55 -5.90
C THR A 67 -1.53 -10.02 -5.53
N VAL A 68 -1.47 -10.28 -4.22
CA VAL A 68 -1.27 -11.62 -3.67
C VAL A 68 -2.63 -12.33 -3.63
N LEU A 69 -2.77 -13.45 -4.33
CA LEU A 69 -4.06 -14.10 -4.55
C LEU A 69 -4.26 -15.41 -3.78
N ASP A 70 -3.19 -15.96 -3.21
CA ASP A 70 -3.21 -17.21 -2.43
C ASP A 70 -2.10 -17.28 -1.39
N GLY A 71 -2.13 -18.32 -0.55
CA GLY A 71 -1.17 -18.50 0.53
C GLY A 71 0.24 -18.84 0.05
N ALA A 72 0.39 -19.55 -1.08
CA ALA A 72 1.68 -19.89 -1.64
C ALA A 72 2.40 -18.64 -2.17
N ALA A 73 1.67 -17.78 -2.90
CA ALA A 73 2.16 -16.50 -3.35
C ALA A 73 2.55 -15.58 -2.16
N ALA A 74 1.74 -15.59 -1.09
CA ALA A 74 2.06 -14.85 0.13
C ALA A 74 3.36 -15.34 0.76
N GLN A 75 3.54 -16.67 0.89
CA GLN A 75 4.76 -17.27 1.43
C GLN A 75 5.98 -16.92 0.59
N GLY A 76 5.93 -17.10 -0.73
CA GLY A 76 7.05 -16.75 -1.62
C GLY A 76 7.46 -15.28 -1.54
N ALA A 77 6.48 -14.37 -1.41
CA ALA A 77 6.75 -12.95 -1.22
C ALA A 77 7.42 -12.66 0.14
N ILE A 78 6.99 -13.32 1.21
CA ILE A 78 7.59 -13.20 2.54
C ILE A 78 9.03 -13.71 2.55
N GLU A 79 9.29 -14.85 1.93
CA GLU A 79 10.64 -15.43 1.76
C GLU A 79 11.55 -14.51 0.91
N ALA A 80 10.98 -13.78 -0.04
CA ALA A 80 11.69 -12.75 -0.79
C ALA A 80 11.97 -11.47 0.04
N GLY A 81 11.39 -11.32 1.24
CA GLY A 81 11.66 -10.22 2.15
C GLY A 81 10.51 -9.25 2.38
N ALA A 82 9.30 -9.50 1.82
CA ALA A 82 8.13 -8.66 2.02
C ALA A 82 7.77 -8.53 3.51
N LYS A 83 7.49 -7.31 3.96
CA LYS A 83 7.14 -6.96 5.35
C LYS A 83 5.64 -6.75 5.55
N PHE A 84 4.87 -6.69 4.48
CA PHE A 84 3.42 -6.64 4.45
C PHE A 84 2.88 -7.24 3.17
N ILE A 85 1.68 -7.81 3.24
CA ILE A 85 1.00 -8.52 2.13
C ILE A 85 -0.32 -7.82 1.84
N LEU A 86 -0.51 -7.40 0.58
CA LEU A 86 -1.77 -6.85 0.09
C LEU A 86 -2.42 -7.78 -0.93
N SER A 87 -3.73 -7.94 -0.80
CA SER A 87 -4.57 -8.63 -1.79
C SER A 87 -5.56 -7.65 -2.42
N PRO A 88 -6.01 -7.87 -3.66
CA PRO A 88 -7.09 -7.06 -4.24
C PRO A 88 -8.47 -7.48 -3.71
N THR A 89 -8.57 -8.66 -3.12
CA THR A 89 -9.80 -9.30 -2.64
C THR A 89 -9.62 -9.89 -1.25
N LEU A 90 -10.73 -10.21 -0.60
CA LEU A 90 -10.72 -10.97 0.65
C LEU A 90 -10.34 -12.44 0.37
N LYS A 91 -9.18 -12.84 0.85
CA LYS A 91 -8.69 -14.21 0.81
C LYS A 91 -8.15 -14.60 2.17
N VAL A 92 -8.93 -15.38 2.91
CA VAL A 92 -8.61 -15.78 4.31
C VAL A 92 -7.25 -16.47 4.40
N GLU A 93 -6.91 -17.29 3.41
CA GLU A 93 -5.64 -18.00 3.35
C GLU A 93 -4.43 -17.05 3.34
N THR A 94 -4.49 -15.93 2.60
CA THR A 94 -3.40 -14.94 2.58
C THR A 94 -3.26 -14.25 3.94
N ILE A 95 -4.37 -13.95 4.62
CA ILE A 95 -4.37 -13.38 5.96
C ILE A 95 -3.67 -14.35 6.93
N ARG A 96 -4.13 -15.60 6.99
CA ARG A 96 -3.58 -16.62 7.88
C ARG A 96 -2.10 -16.90 7.62
N THR A 97 -1.67 -16.91 6.34
CA THR A 97 -0.26 -17.05 5.99
C THR A 97 0.54 -15.86 6.49
N ALA A 98 0.13 -14.62 6.21
CA ALA A 98 0.83 -13.43 6.71
C ALA A 98 0.96 -13.43 8.25
N LYS A 99 -0.13 -13.77 8.96
CA LYS A 99 -0.13 -13.86 10.44
C LYS A 99 0.80 -14.95 10.96
N ARG A 100 0.87 -16.10 10.32
CA ARG A 100 1.78 -17.21 10.69
C ARG A 100 3.24 -16.79 10.65
N TYR A 101 3.61 -15.96 9.68
CA TYR A 101 4.97 -15.44 9.52
C TYR A 101 5.22 -14.10 10.24
N GLY A 102 4.24 -13.58 10.99
CA GLY A 102 4.36 -12.31 11.72
C GLY A 102 4.47 -11.08 10.82
N VAL A 103 3.94 -11.16 9.59
CA VAL A 103 3.95 -10.12 8.57
C VAL A 103 2.59 -9.41 8.56
N VAL A 104 2.59 -8.10 8.31
CA VAL A 104 1.36 -7.29 8.28
C VAL A 104 0.47 -7.74 7.13
N SER A 105 -0.81 -8.01 7.44
CA SER A 105 -1.84 -8.43 6.47
C SER A 105 -2.76 -7.27 6.12
N ILE A 106 -2.93 -7.02 4.80
CA ILE A 106 -3.77 -5.95 4.26
C ILE A 106 -4.65 -6.52 3.12
N PRO A 107 -5.66 -7.36 3.44
CA PRO A 107 -6.58 -7.91 2.44
C PRO A 107 -7.47 -6.84 1.84
N GLY A 108 -7.91 -7.03 0.60
CA GLY A 108 -8.88 -6.19 -0.09
C GLY A 108 -10.31 -6.55 0.30
N ALA A 109 -11.16 -5.53 0.42
CA ALA A 109 -12.59 -5.64 0.65
C ALA A 109 -13.33 -4.51 -0.06
N TYR A 110 -14.60 -4.73 -0.38
CA TYR A 110 -15.46 -3.74 -1.02
C TYR A 110 -16.76 -3.48 -0.24
N THR A 111 -17.18 -4.43 0.57
CA THR A 111 -18.43 -4.39 1.35
C THR A 111 -18.16 -4.40 2.86
N PRO A 112 -19.10 -3.88 3.68
CA PRO A 112 -19.00 -3.96 5.13
C PRO A 112 -18.83 -5.39 5.67
N SER A 113 -19.49 -6.37 5.04
CA SER A 113 -19.37 -7.79 5.45
C SER A 113 -17.96 -8.33 5.19
N GLU A 114 -17.36 -8.03 4.03
CA GLU A 114 -15.97 -8.41 3.75
C GLU A 114 -15.00 -7.73 4.70
N ILE A 115 -15.23 -6.45 5.03
CA ILE A 115 -14.41 -5.70 6.00
C ILE A 115 -14.44 -6.38 7.36
N LEU A 116 -15.63 -6.72 7.86
CA LEU A 116 -15.78 -7.39 9.15
C LEU A 116 -15.12 -8.78 9.14
N THR A 117 -15.36 -9.58 8.10
CA THR A 117 -14.74 -10.90 7.96
C THR A 117 -13.20 -10.80 7.93
N ALA A 118 -12.65 -9.84 7.20
CA ALA A 118 -11.21 -9.63 7.17
C ALA A 118 -10.64 -9.29 8.56
N PHE A 119 -11.34 -8.45 9.31
CA PHE A 119 -10.96 -8.09 10.68
C PHE A 119 -11.01 -9.29 11.63
N GLU A 120 -12.09 -10.08 11.59
CA GLU A 120 -12.26 -11.29 12.40
C GLU A 120 -11.19 -12.36 12.11
N GLU A 121 -10.73 -12.45 10.86
CA GLU A 121 -9.63 -13.33 10.46
C GLU A 121 -8.23 -12.79 10.85
N GLY A 122 -8.18 -11.62 11.50
CA GLY A 122 -6.96 -11.03 12.06
C GLY A 122 -6.17 -10.13 11.12
N ALA A 123 -6.79 -9.57 10.08
CA ALA A 123 -6.15 -8.54 9.25
C ALA A 123 -5.73 -7.33 10.09
N ASP A 124 -4.54 -6.80 9.84
CA ASP A 124 -4.01 -5.64 10.58
C ASP A 124 -4.57 -4.31 10.07
N ILE A 125 -4.78 -4.24 8.75
CA ILE A 125 -5.40 -3.13 8.02
C ILE A 125 -6.26 -3.77 6.92
N ILE A 126 -7.33 -3.11 6.48
CA ILE A 126 -8.17 -3.58 5.38
C ILE A 126 -8.11 -2.58 4.23
N LYS A 127 -7.67 -3.05 3.07
CA LYS A 127 -7.65 -2.29 1.83
C LYS A 127 -9.07 -2.18 1.28
N VAL A 128 -9.60 -0.97 1.19
CA VAL A 128 -10.85 -0.70 0.47
C VAL A 128 -10.53 -0.56 -1.02
N PHE A 129 -11.00 -1.53 -1.84
CA PHE A 129 -10.60 -1.59 -3.26
C PHE A 129 -11.70 -2.14 -4.17
N PRO A 130 -11.95 -1.49 -5.32
CA PRO A 130 -11.47 -0.16 -5.70
C PRO A 130 -12.22 0.95 -4.97
N ALA A 131 -11.52 1.96 -4.46
CA ALA A 131 -12.13 3.07 -3.73
C ALA A 131 -12.78 4.14 -4.65
N THR A 132 -12.59 4.05 -5.97
CA THR A 132 -13.05 5.03 -6.96
C THR A 132 -14.54 5.33 -6.85
N ALA A 133 -15.38 4.29 -6.73
CA ALA A 133 -16.83 4.46 -6.66
C ALA A 133 -17.36 4.73 -5.26
N LEU A 134 -16.63 4.30 -4.22
CA LEU A 134 -17.06 4.42 -2.82
C LEU A 134 -16.75 5.80 -2.24
N GLY A 135 -15.64 6.40 -2.61
CA GLY A 135 -15.21 7.71 -2.15
C GLY A 135 -14.89 7.79 -0.64
N PRO A 136 -14.53 9.02 -0.17
CA PRO A 136 -14.23 9.24 1.25
C PRO A 136 -15.43 9.05 2.18
N SER A 137 -16.65 9.27 1.69
CA SER A 137 -17.90 9.08 2.47
C SER A 137 -18.02 7.66 3.00
N PHE A 138 -17.71 6.65 2.17
CA PHE A 138 -17.71 5.25 2.62
C PHE A 138 -16.77 5.00 3.80
N ILE A 139 -15.57 5.58 3.76
CA ILE A 139 -14.60 5.45 4.86
C ILE A 139 -15.19 6.02 6.14
N LYS A 140 -15.78 7.22 6.06
CA LYS A 140 -16.42 7.89 7.20
C LYS A 140 -17.58 7.08 7.77
N ASP A 141 -18.44 6.57 6.89
CA ASP A 141 -19.63 5.81 7.30
C ASP A 141 -19.26 4.48 7.99
N MET A 142 -18.13 3.87 7.64
CA MET A 142 -17.62 2.67 8.30
C MET A 142 -17.11 2.93 9.72
N GLN A 143 -16.68 4.14 10.05
CA GLN A 143 -16.19 4.46 11.39
C GLN A 143 -17.28 4.37 12.47
N GLY A 144 -18.56 4.55 12.10
CA GLY A 144 -19.68 4.42 13.02
C GLY A 144 -19.83 2.98 13.55
N PRO A 145 -20.17 2.01 12.67
CA PRO A 145 -20.40 0.62 13.09
C PRO A 145 -19.12 -0.18 13.38
N LEU A 146 -17.97 0.20 12.80
CA LEU A 146 -16.71 -0.56 12.86
C LEU A 146 -15.51 0.34 13.25
N PRO A 147 -15.55 1.07 14.38
CA PRO A 147 -14.51 2.03 14.76
C PRO A 147 -13.15 1.39 15.04
N GLN A 148 -13.12 0.09 15.32
CA GLN A 148 -11.89 -0.68 15.59
C GLN A 148 -11.15 -1.06 14.30
N VAL A 149 -11.76 -0.93 13.11
CA VAL A 149 -11.18 -1.38 11.85
C VAL A 149 -10.34 -0.27 11.21
N ARG A 150 -9.14 -0.62 10.80
CA ARG A 150 -8.23 0.29 10.07
C ARG A 150 -8.44 0.13 8.58
N LEU A 151 -8.87 1.20 7.90
CA LEU A 151 -9.16 1.20 6.47
C LEU A 151 -8.06 1.92 5.68
N LEU A 152 -7.69 1.35 4.52
CA LEU A 152 -6.69 1.86 3.58
C LEU A 152 -7.28 1.89 2.17
N PRO A 153 -7.93 2.97 1.75
CA PRO A 153 -8.48 3.10 0.39
C PRO A 153 -7.38 3.06 -0.67
N THR A 154 -7.68 2.35 -1.75
CA THR A 154 -6.79 2.17 -2.90
C THR A 154 -7.63 2.12 -4.18
N GLY A 155 -7.09 2.63 -5.29
CA GLY A 155 -7.82 2.75 -6.56
C GLY A 155 -8.64 4.05 -6.61
N GLY A 156 -8.30 4.92 -7.57
CA GLY A 156 -8.87 6.27 -7.67
C GLY A 156 -8.33 7.27 -6.65
N VAL A 157 -7.39 6.85 -5.79
CA VAL A 157 -6.70 7.77 -4.88
C VAL A 157 -5.54 8.43 -5.61
N THR A 158 -5.49 9.76 -5.54
CA THR A 158 -4.44 10.61 -6.12
C THR A 158 -3.73 11.40 -5.01
N VAL A 159 -2.62 12.03 -5.35
CA VAL A 159 -1.91 12.91 -4.41
C VAL A 159 -2.83 14.03 -3.91
N GLU A 160 -3.69 14.58 -4.80
CA GLU A 160 -4.57 15.71 -4.52
C GLU A 160 -5.75 15.32 -3.62
N ASN A 161 -6.35 14.12 -3.82
CA ASN A 161 -7.51 13.68 -3.05
C ASN A 161 -7.16 12.81 -1.83
N ALA A 162 -5.90 12.41 -1.65
CA ALA A 162 -5.46 11.57 -0.54
C ALA A 162 -5.86 12.15 0.83
N ALA A 163 -5.74 13.48 0.97
CA ALA A 163 -6.08 14.19 2.21
C ALA A 163 -7.54 13.98 2.60
N THR A 164 -8.49 13.97 1.64
CA THR A 164 -9.92 13.80 1.93
C THR A 164 -10.23 12.40 2.48
N PHE A 165 -9.52 11.36 2.03
CA PHE A 165 -9.63 10.01 2.58
C PHE A 165 -9.05 9.91 4.00
N LEU A 166 -7.92 10.56 4.25
CA LEU A 166 -7.32 10.61 5.59
C LEU A 166 -8.22 11.36 6.58
N GLU A 167 -8.85 12.47 6.17
CA GLU A 167 -9.83 13.22 6.96
C GLU A 167 -11.10 12.40 7.25
N ALA A 168 -11.49 11.52 6.34
CA ALA A 168 -12.60 10.61 6.51
C ALA A 168 -12.31 9.46 7.49
N GLY A 169 -11.07 9.34 8.00
CA GLY A 169 -10.69 8.32 8.98
C GLY A 169 -9.86 7.16 8.42
N ALA A 170 -9.41 7.24 7.15
CA ALA A 170 -8.45 6.27 6.63
C ALA A 170 -7.12 6.35 7.39
N VAL A 171 -6.54 5.21 7.74
CA VAL A 171 -5.23 5.15 8.43
C VAL A 171 -4.05 5.38 7.47
N GLY A 172 -4.31 5.30 6.18
CA GLY A 172 -3.37 5.51 5.10
C GLY A 172 -4.06 5.33 3.76
N VAL A 173 -3.34 5.54 2.67
CA VAL A 173 -3.85 5.39 1.29
C VAL A 173 -2.89 4.58 0.43
N GLY A 174 -3.41 3.85 -0.56
CA GLY A 174 -2.62 3.21 -1.60
C GLY A 174 -2.59 4.07 -2.87
N LEU A 175 -1.40 4.51 -3.27
CA LEU A 175 -1.16 5.36 -4.44
C LEU A 175 -0.57 4.53 -5.58
N GLY A 176 -1.35 4.32 -6.62
CA GLY A 176 -0.94 3.58 -7.82
C GLY A 176 -0.52 4.51 -8.95
N SER A 177 -1.21 4.43 -10.09
CA SER A 177 -0.88 5.15 -11.32
C SER A 177 -0.88 6.69 -11.19
N SER A 178 -1.53 7.23 -10.18
CA SER A 178 -1.49 8.68 -9.90
C SER A 178 -0.11 9.13 -9.42
N LEU A 179 0.64 8.25 -8.75
CA LEU A 179 2.00 8.52 -8.25
C LEU A 179 3.06 7.90 -9.17
N VAL A 180 2.88 6.64 -9.58
CA VAL A 180 3.78 5.90 -10.46
C VAL A 180 2.97 5.43 -11.67
N HIS A 181 2.83 6.29 -12.69
CA HIS A 181 2.14 5.92 -13.91
C HIS A 181 3.01 5.03 -14.80
N LYS A 182 2.37 4.22 -15.64
CA LYS A 182 3.10 3.33 -16.53
C LYS A 182 3.77 4.13 -17.65
N THR A 183 5.06 3.86 -17.88
CA THR A 183 5.84 4.38 -19.01
C THR A 183 6.69 3.26 -19.61
N GLU A 184 7.07 3.42 -20.87
CA GLU A 184 8.04 2.55 -21.54
C GLU A 184 9.49 3.00 -21.31
N CYS A 185 9.70 4.26 -20.90
CA CYS A 185 11.01 4.82 -20.64
C CYS A 185 11.07 5.41 -19.23
N VAL A 186 11.93 4.87 -18.39
CA VAL A 186 12.22 5.36 -17.05
C VAL A 186 13.48 6.21 -17.11
N ASP A 187 13.31 7.45 -17.56
CA ASP A 187 14.37 8.46 -17.65
C ASP A 187 14.41 9.39 -16.43
N ASP A 188 15.38 10.29 -16.39
CA ASP A 188 15.56 11.22 -15.27
C ASP A 188 14.35 12.15 -15.10
N ALA A 189 13.71 12.60 -16.17
CA ALA A 189 12.53 13.46 -16.11
C ALA A 189 11.35 12.75 -15.42
N PHE A 190 11.13 11.47 -15.75
CA PHE A 190 10.13 10.65 -15.11
C PHE A 190 10.43 10.42 -13.61
N LEU A 191 11.70 10.19 -13.27
CA LEU A 191 12.12 9.99 -11.88
C LEU A 191 11.98 11.28 -11.06
N ASP A 192 12.30 12.44 -11.63
CA ASP A 192 12.11 13.75 -11.00
C ASP A 192 10.61 14.04 -10.75
N GLU A 193 9.74 13.69 -11.71
CA GLU A 193 8.30 13.80 -11.54
C GLU A 193 7.79 12.95 -10.36
N ILE A 194 8.26 11.70 -10.25
CA ILE A 194 7.91 10.80 -9.13
C ILE A 194 8.38 11.40 -7.80
N GLU A 195 9.61 11.91 -7.74
CA GLU A 195 10.16 12.55 -6.54
C GLU A 195 9.31 13.74 -6.11
N MET A 196 8.95 14.62 -7.05
CA MET A 196 8.08 15.78 -6.77
C MET A 196 6.70 15.37 -6.26
N LYS A 197 6.04 14.41 -6.91
CA LYS A 197 4.74 13.90 -6.50
C LYS A 197 4.80 13.26 -5.11
N ALA A 198 5.84 12.47 -4.83
CA ALA A 198 6.05 11.84 -3.53
C ALA A 198 6.25 12.89 -2.42
N LYS A 199 7.06 13.91 -2.67
CA LYS A 199 7.26 15.04 -1.77
C LYS A 199 5.95 15.79 -1.51
N ARG A 200 5.20 16.08 -2.56
CA ARG A 200 3.89 16.73 -2.44
C ARG A 200 2.90 15.91 -1.61
N PHE A 201 2.85 14.59 -1.83
CA PHE A 201 2.03 13.70 -1.01
C PHE A 201 2.45 13.77 0.47
N ARG A 202 3.75 13.71 0.77
CA ARG A 202 4.24 13.77 2.15
C ARG A 202 3.87 15.08 2.84
N GLU A 203 3.99 16.19 2.17
CA GLU A 203 3.56 17.51 2.69
C GLU A 203 2.08 17.50 3.07
N LEU A 204 1.20 17.05 2.16
CA LEU A 204 -0.25 16.99 2.37
C LEU A 204 -0.63 16.01 3.50
N ALA A 205 0.01 14.86 3.57
CA ALA A 205 -0.27 13.84 4.59
C ALA A 205 0.19 14.28 6.00
N MET A 206 1.27 15.09 6.09
CA MET A 206 1.80 15.57 7.38
C MET A 206 1.09 16.81 7.90
N MET A 207 0.66 17.73 7.03
CA MET A 207 -0.05 18.96 7.44
C MET A 207 -1.33 18.66 8.25
N ARG A 208 -1.88 17.46 8.16
CA ARG A 208 -3.16 17.05 8.77
C ARG A 208 -3.02 15.97 9.85
N GLY A 209 -1.80 15.61 10.22
CA GLY A 209 -1.50 14.70 11.34
C GLY A 209 -1.55 15.36 12.72
N VAL A 210 -1.85 16.66 12.81
CA VAL A 210 -1.84 17.47 14.04
C VAL A 210 -3.28 17.88 14.44
N ARG A 211 -4.23 16.95 14.39
CA ARG A 211 -5.47 17.09 15.15
C ARG A 211 -5.51 15.97 16.17
N THR A 212 -5.00 16.28 17.36
CA THR A 212 -5.24 15.58 18.63
C THR A 212 -6.73 15.57 18.97
#